data_032b3a9a914816a3671daa28d55bab9c
#
_entry.id   032b3a9a914816a3671daa28d55bab9c
#
_cell.length_a   1.000
_cell.length_b   1.000
_cell.length_c   1.000
_cell.angle_alpha   90.00
_cell.angle_beta   90.00
_cell.angle_gamma   90.00
#
_symmetry.space_group_name_H-M   'P 1'
#
loop_
_entity.id
_entity.type
_entity.pdbx_description
1 polymer ?
#
loop_
_entity_poly.entity_id
_entity_poly.type
_entity_poly.pdbx_seq_one_letter_code
_entity_poly.pdbx_strand_id
1 'polypeptide(L)'
;MKPRSACYFYVRLHMNPNRAFGVGCFHFGYRKAVPYRFSASDYVSDIKKALSSLSSLSELEVSFFEELCEPFDVTDEAPALLKDGDYFPGIMGLTITFTLFIPFRVQSELFPNESVEMQTTTEIFRVSLRESFHGPSSFVECVGATEKCSPSDSVRLLRVYLKREFEKLTTPVSFESLGPSPFHADFFLRPGEASLDQSFVLEETKRRGYNELVFKYNQSQLPDRALDDLLDELRGELGLFYEIQRRAVRLMNAGDNLTAKWQALKSIVSPSLTLFDVCSRIRIHREAQALVSDAYTLQAEYAVEEQQVQRDISSTYEKGVATYLEQYVCDRSEKLPMYPVESIVKWGEHVVGTSLKSAEIAAVVISAIGGGIIGALLTSLISRGA
;
A
#
# COMPACT_ATOMS: atom_id res chain seq x y z
N MET A 1 -56.62 -25.55 13.49
CA MET A 1 -55.50 -25.02 12.75
C MET A 1 -54.23 -25.47 13.45
N LYS A 2 -53.46 -26.40 12.86
CA LYS A 2 -52.16 -26.86 13.39
C LYS A 2 -51.06 -25.89 12.91
N PRO A 3 -50.10 -25.48 13.75
CA PRO A 3 -49.00 -24.68 13.29
C PRO A 3 -48.06 -25.54 12.41
N ARG A 4 -47.75 -24.97 11.24
CA ARG A 4 -46.74 -25.56 10.32
C ARG A 4 -45.37 -25.46 11.00
N SER A 5 -44.79 -26.63 11.29
CA SER A 5 -43.42 -26.77 11.70
C SER A 5 -42.51 -26.27 10.58
N ALA A 6 -41.81 -25.19 10.85
CA ALA A 6 -40.71 -24.75 9.99
C ALA A 6 -39.64 -25.84 10.00
N CYS A 7 -39.54 -26.58 8.90
CA CYS A 7 -38.37 -27.42 8.64
C CYS A 7 -37.17 -26.51 8.52
N TYR A 8 -36.37 -26.43 9.57
CA TYR A 8 -34.99 -25.98 9.47
C TYR A 8 -34.25 -27.05 8.64
N PHE A 9 -34.09 -26.77 7.37
CA PHE A 9 -33.11 -27.44 6.55
C PHE A 9 -31.72 -27.03 7.09
N TYR A 10 -31.23 -27.76 8.08
CA TYR A 10 -29.80 -27.86 8.33
C TYR A 10 -29.21 -28.59 7.11
N VAL A 11 -28.86 -27.82 6.09
CA VAL A 11 -27.93 -28.31 5.09
C VAL A 11 -26.63 -28.55 5.86
N ARG A 12 -26.36 -29.77 6.26
CA ARG A 12 -25.01 -30.23 6.52
C ARG A 12 -24.28 -30.07 5.20
N LEU A 13 -23.72 -28.87 4.97
CA LEU A 13 -22.63 -28.70 4.05
C LEU A 13 -21.60 -29.76 4.45
N HIS A 14 -21.41 -30.77 3.62
CA HIS A 14 -20.30 -31.69 3.77
C HIS A 14 -19.10 -30.77 3.78
N MET A 15 -18.49 -30.60 4.95
CA MET A 15 -17.33 -29.75 5.13
C MET A 15 -16.26 -30.27 4.18
N ASN A 16 -16.06 -29.56 3.06
CA ASN A 16 -14.95 -29.87 2.19
C ASN A 16 -13.68 -29.73 3.04
N PRO A 17 -12.91 -30.80 3.28
CA PRO A 17 -11.71 -30.73 4.08
C PRO A 17 -10.62 -29.86 3.41
N ASN A 18 -10.74 -29.64 2.10
CA ASN A 18 -9.86 -28.81 1.34
C ASN A 18 -10.39 -27.37 1.32
N ARG A 19 -9.54 -26.41 1.67
CA ARG A 19 -9.85 -24.98 1.58
C ARG A 19 -8.94 -24.33 0.57
N ALA A 20 -9.45 -23.33 -0.14
CA ALA A 20 -8.70 -22.51 -1.08
C ALA A 20 -8.90 -21.06 -0.70
N PHE A 21 -7.82 -20.31 -0.50
CA PHE A 21 -7.90 -18.90 -0.12
C PHE A 21 -6.80 -18.07 -0.79
N GLY A 22 -7.13 -16.85 -1.14
CA GLY A 22 -6.18 -15.84 -1.60
C GLY A 22 -5.77 -14.92 -0.46
N VAL A 23 -4.60 -14.32 -0.57
CA VAL A 23 -4.10 -13.35 0.41
C VAL A 23 -4.03 -11.95 -0.20
N GLY A 24 -4.34 -10.95 0.58
CA GLY A 24 -4.35 -9.55 0.18
C GLY A 24 -4.10 -8.62 1.36
N CYS A 25 -4.17 -7.32 1.09
CA CYS A 25 -4.09 -6.31 2.14
C CYS A 25 -5.24 -5.31 1.92
N PHE A 26 -6.32 -5.48 2.67
CA PHE A 26 -7.48 -4.61 2.68
C PHE A 26 -7.43 -3.70 3.89
N HIS A 27 -7.75 -2.45 3.70
CA HIS A 27 -7.79 -1.44 4.74
C HIS A 27 -9.15 -0.77 4.79
N PHE A 28 -9.67 -0.59 6.00
CA PHE A 28 -10.78 0.31 6.26
C PHE A 28 -10.22 1.54 6.98
N GLY A 29 -10.44 2.72 6.40
CA GLY A 29 -9.93 3.97 6.92
C GLY A 29 -11.02 5.02 7.07
N TYR A 30 -10.64 6.21 7.51
CA TYR A 30 -11.51 7.36 7.54
C TYR A 30 -11.18 8.34 6.41
N ARG A 31 -12.23 8.88 5.77
CA ARG A 31 -12.10 9.99 4.81
C ARG A 31 -11.70 11.27 5.53
N LYS A 32 -10.97 12.16 4.87
CA LYS A 32 -10.43 13.44 5.41
C LYS A 32 -11.38 14.31 6.27
N ALA A 33 -12.68 14.13 6.20
CA ALA A 33 -13.68 14.97 6.87
C ALA A 33 -14.06 14.52 8.29
N VAL A 34 -13.29 13.63 8.92
CA VAL A 34 -13.60 13.02 10.21
C VAL A 34 -13.03 13.86 11.36
N PRO A 35 -13.70 13.91 12.55
CA PRO A 35 -13.21 14.63 13.71
C PRO A 35 -11.81 14.18 14.14
N TYR A 36 -11.00 15.13 14.60
CA TYR A 36 -9.58 14.95 14.95
C TYR A 36 -9.29 13.89 16.04
N ARG A 37 -10.32 13.40 16.72
CA ARG A 37 -10.17 12.39 17.77
C ARG A 37 -11.30 11.38 17.72
N PHE A 38 -10.96 10.11 17.73
CA PHE A 38 -11.91 8.99 17.82
C PHE A 38 -11.30 7.83 18.62
N SER A 39 -12.17 7.07 19.27
CA SER A 39 -11.77 5.85 19.98
C SER A 39 -11.74 4.63 19.03
N ALA A 40 -11.05 3.57 19.44
CA ALA A 40 -11.08 2.30 18.73
C ALA A 40 -12.51 1.75 18.60
N SER A 41 -13.34 1.93 19.64
CA SER A 41 -14.75 1.50 19.61
C SER A 41 -15.60 2.30 18.63
N ASP A 42 -15.37 3.61 18.47
CA ASP A 42 -16.04 4.43 17.44
C ASP A 42 -15.67 3.93 16.04
N TYR A 43 -14.37 3.72 15.80
CA TYR A 43 -13.87 3.21 14.53
C TYR A 43 -14.49 1.85 14.18
N VAL A 44 -14.48 0.89 15.12
CA VAL A 44 -15.08 -0.43 14.94
C VAL A 44 -16.59 -0.32 14.70
N SER A 45 -17.28 0.58 15.42
CA SER A 45 -18.72 0.84 15.22
C SER A 45 -19.01 1.36 13.81
N ASP A 46 -18.19 2.28 13.31
CA ASP A 46 -18.37 2.87 11.98
C ASP A 46 -18.06 1.86 10.87
N ILE A 47 -17.03 1.01 11.05
CA ILE A 47 -16.77 -0.12 10.14
C ILE A 47 -17.96 -1.08 10.12
N LYS A 48 -18.48 -1.47 11.31
CA LYS A 48 -19.65 -2.35 11.40
C LYS A 48 -20.85 -1.77 10.65
N LYS A 49 -21.14 -0.48 10.83
CA LYS A 49 -22.23 0.20 10.12
C LYS A 49 -22.01 0.21 8.61
N ALA A 50 -20.79 0.56 8.17
CA ALA A 50 -20.46 0.61 6.75
C ALA A 50 -20.59 -0.76 6.08
N LEU A 51 -20.00 -1.81 6.68
CA LEU A 51 -20.09 -3.17 6.17
C LEU A 51 -21.53 -3.72 6.20
N SER A 52 -22.27 -3.50 7.29
CA SER A 52 -23.67 -3.94 7.41
C SER A 52 -24.61 -3.26 6.42
N SER A 53 -24.22 -2.13 5.82
CA SER A 53 -25.01 -1.48 4.77
C SER A 53 -24.90 -2.16 3.39
N LEU A 54 -23.93 -3.06 3.22
CA LEU A 54 -23.74 -3.83 1.99
C LEU A 54 -24.75 -4.99 1.94
N SER A 55 -25.69 -4.95 0.99
CA SER A 55 -26.73 -5.98 0.86
C SER A 55 -26.23 -7.38 0.50
N SER A 56 -25.00 -7.47 -0.03
CA SER A 56 -24.33 -8.72 -0.37
C SER A 56 -23.58 -9.37 0.79
N LEU A 57 -23.52 -8.69 1.95
CA LEU A 57 -22.73 -9.10 3.09
C LEU A 57 -23.59 -9.79 4.13
N SER A 58 -23.06 -10.87 4.72
CA SER A 58 -23.65 -11.63 5.83
C SER A 58 -22.55 -12.04 6.82
N GLU A 59 -22.97 -12.58 7.95
CA GLU A 59 -22.09 -13.18 8.97
C GLU A 59 -20.94 -12.25 9.40
N LEU A 60 -21.28 -10.95 9.64
CA LEU A 60 -20.28 -9.96 10.06
C LEU A 60 -19.91 -10.14 11.53
N GLU A 61 -18.64 -10.43 11.77
CA GLU A 61 -18.04 -10.45 13.10
C GLU A 61 -16.86 -9.49 13.15
N VAL A 62 -16.78 -8.70 14.22
CA VAL A 62 -15.64 -7.81 14.46
C VAL A 62 -15.25 -7.93 15.91
N SER A 63 -14.01 -8.31 16.14
CA SER A 63 -13.39 -8.41 17.47
C SER A 63 -12.09 -7.63 17.52
N PHE A 64 -11.77 -7.08 18.69
CA PHE A 64 -10.52 -6.36 18.96
C PHE A 64 -10.27 -6.34 20.47
N PHE A 65 -9.03 -6.04 20.87
CA PHE A 65 -8.66 -5.92 22.28
C PHE A 65 -8.80 -4.46 22.72
N GLU A 66 -9.94 -4.11 23.30
CA GLU A 66 -10.25 -2.74 23.72
C GLU A 66 -9.25 -2.20 24.75
N GLU A 67 -8.75 -3.05 25.63
CA GLU A 67 -7.79 -2.72 26.71
C GLU A 67 -6.41 -2.27 26.16
N LEU A 68 -6.08 -2.60 24.92
CA LEU A 68 -4.81 -2.25 24.27
C LEU A 68 -4.92 -1.00 23.39
N CYS A 69 -6.09 -0.39 23.30
CA CYS A 69 -6.34 0.68 22.36
C CYS A 69 -6.46 2.03 23.10
N GLU A 70 -5.48 2.89 22.92
CA GLU A 70 -5.59 4.30 23.29
C GLU A 70 -6.43 5.08 22.25
N PRO A 71 -7.07 6.21 22.65
CA PRO A 71 -7.74 7.08 21.69
C PRO A 71 -6.76 7.58 20.64
N PHE A 72 -7.17 7.56 19.38
CA PHE A 72 -6.37 8.06 18.27
C PHE A 72 -6.61 9.55 18.08
N ASP A 73 -5.54 10.33 18.12
CA ASP A 73 -5.55 11.70 17.65
C ASP A 73 -5.08 11.72 16.19
N VAL A 74 -5.97 12.11 15.28
CA VAL A 74 -5.57 12.40 13.91
C VAL A 74 -4.90 13.77 13.92
N THR A 75 -3.59 13.79 14.05
CA THR A 75 -2.80 15.01 13.86
C THR A 75 -2.53 15.19 12.36
N ASP A 76 -2.32 16.44 11.93
CA ASP A 76 -1.91 16.75 10.55
C ASP A 76 -0.61 16.05 10.12
N GLU A 77 0.12 15.51 11.11
CA GLU A 77 1.37 14.77 10.94
C GLU A 77 1.17 13.24 10.82
N ALA A 78 -0.06 12.72 11.01
CA ALA A 78 -0.31 11.31 10.79
C ALA A 78 0.04 10.96 9.34
N PRO A 79 0.99 10.05 9.08
CA PRO A 79 1.42 9.78 7.73
C PRO A 79 0.23 9.31 6.91
N ALA A 80 -0.07 10.03 5.82
CA ALA A 80 -1.01 9.58 4.82
C ALA A 80 -0.48 8.28 4.24
N LEU A 81 -0.93 7.14 4.76
CA LEU A 81 -0.40 5.81 4.44
C LEU A 81 -0.68 5.42 2.99
N LEU A 82 -1.68 6.05 2.38
CA LEU A 82 -2.03 5.84 0.98
C LEU A 82 -2.53 7.19 0.43
N LYS A 83 -2.47 7.39 -0.86
CA LYS A 83 -2.80 8.63 -1.57
C LYS A 83 -4.00 9.38 -0.98
N ASP A 84 -3.82 10.70 -0.81
CA ASP A 84 -4.86 11.70 -0.64
C ASP A 84 -5.60 11.80 0.69
N GLY A 85 -4.99 11.35 1.79
CA GLY A 85 -5.40 11.83 3.11
C GLY A 85 -6.50 11.06 3.80
N ASP A 86 -6.72 9.80 3.42
CA ASP A 86 -7.47 8.88 4.26
C ASP A 86 -6.55 8.36 5.37
N TYR A 87 -7.09 8.31 6.59
CA TYR A 87 -6.37 7.83 7.77
C TYR A 87 -6.76 6.39 8.07
N PHE A 88 -5.77 5.52 8.24
CA PHE A 88 -5.97 4.11 8.55
C PHE A 88 -5.41 3.80 9.94
N PRO A 89 -6.27 3.78 10.97
CA PRO A 89 -5.82 3.43 12.31
C PRO A 89 -5.43 1.94 12.35
N GLY A 90 -4.22 1.66 12.82
CA GLY A 90 -3.81 0.31 13.16
C GLY A 90 -4.34 -0.06 14.54
N ILE A 91 -5.27 -1.01 14.63
CA ILE A 91 -5.78 -1.51 15.90
C ILE A 91 -5.22 -2.91 16.12
N MET A 92 -4.27 -3.04 17.04
CA MET A 92 -3.67 -4.32 17.34
C MET A 92 -4.72 -5.36 17.76
N GLY A 93 -4.67 -6.51 17.09
CA GLY A 93 -5.60 -7.62 17.36
C GLY A 93 -7.00 -7.43 16.77
N LEU A 94 -7.23 -6.39 15.95
CA LEU A 94 -8.48 -6.27 15.21
C LEU A 94 -8.61 -7.44 14.23
N THR A 95 -9.76 -8.12 14.33
CA THR A 95 -10.18 -9.14 13.39
C THR A 95 -11.57 -8.79 12.86
N ILE A 96 -11.71 -8.77 11.55
CA ILE A 96 -12.99 -8.53 10.86
C ILE A 96 -13.25 -9.72 9.95
N THR A 97 -14.32 -10.45 10.22
CA THR A 97 -14.74 -11.60 9.39
C THR A 97 -16.14 -11.35 8.85
N PHE A 98 -16.33 -11.63 7.58
CA PHE A 98 -17.64 -11.53 6.93
C PHE A 98 -17.72 -12.43 5.69
N THR A 99 -18.95 -12.75 5.30
CA THR A 99 -19.22 -13.52 4.08
C THR A 99 -19.85 -12.60 3.04
N LEU A 100 -19.34 -12.65 1.80
CA LEU A 100 -19.87 -11.91 0.65
C LEU A 100 -20.47 -12.88 -0.35
N PHE A 101 -21.66 -12.54 -0.85
CA PHE A 101 -22.27 -13.20 -2.00
C PHE A 101 -22.18 -12.29 -3.23
N ILE A 102 -21.39 -12.71 -4.22
CA ILE A 102 -21.19 -11.97 -5.47
C ILE A 102 -21.57 -12.88 -6.63
N PRO A 103 -22.79 -12.73 -7.20
CA PRO A 103 -23.25 -13.54 -8.31
C PRO A 103 -22.29 -13.51 -9.51
N PHE A 104 -22.14 -14.60 -10.24
CA PHE A 104 -21.28 -14.67 -11.44
C PHE A 104 -21.58 -13.58 -12.46
N ARG A 105 -22.84 -13.18 -12.60
CA ARG A 105 -23.20 -12.04 -13.44
C ARG A 105 -22.49 -10.75 -13.00
N VAL A 106 -22.47 -10.46 -11.68
CA VAL A 106 -21.80 -9.27 -11.13
C VAL A 106 -20.29 -9.38 -11.29
N GLN A 107 -19.72 -10.58 -11.12
CA GLN A 107 -18.31 -10.84 -11.35
C GLN A 107 -17.92 -10.51 -12.79
N SER A 108 -18.71 -10.95 -13.78
CA SER A 108 -18.49 -10.65 -15.21
C SER A 108 -18.67 -9.16 -15.54
N GLU A 109 -19.60 -8.46 -14.89
CA GLU A 109 -19.80 -7.02 -15.08
C GLU A 109 -18.61 -6.18 -14.57
N LEU A 110 -17.86 -6.66 -13.59
CA LEU A 110 -16.68 -5.97 -13.04
C LEU A 110 -15.47 -6.02 -13.97
N PHE A 111 -15.39 -7.01 -14.87
CA PHE A 111 -14.27 -7.23 -15.78
C PHE A 111 -14.70 -7.44 -17.23
N PRO A 112 -15.38 -6.46 -17.86
CA PRO A 112 -16.03 -6.64 -19.17
C PRO A 112 -15.06 -6.85 -20.34
N ASN A 113 -13.78 -6.48 -20.17
CA ASN A 113 -12.79 -6.46 -21.26
C ASN A 113 -11.69 -7.53 -21.08
N GLU A 114 -11.83 -8.45 -20.15
CA GLU A 114 -10.81 -9.44 -19.90
C GLU A 114 -11.06 -10.69 -20.76
N SER A 115 -10.08 -10.99 -21.62
CA SER A 115 -10.03 -12.23 -22.39
C SER A 115 -9.70 -13.46 -21.56
N VAL A 116 -9.32 -13.27 -20.31
CA VAL A 116 -9.02 -14.33 -19.35
C VAL A 116 -10.25 -14.49 -18.44
N GLU A 117 -10.94 -15.63 -18.57
CA GLU A 117 -12.01 -15.99 -17.66
C GLU A 117 -11.48 -16.02 -16.23
N MET A 118 -12.09 -15.21 -15.35
CA MET A 118 -11.80 -15.30 -13.92
C MET A 118 -12.17 -16.67 -13.38
N GLN A 119 -11.22 -17.35 -12.77
CA GLN A 119 -11.39 -18.71 -12.30
C GLN A 119 -11.77 -18.78 -10.80
N THR A 120 -12.72 -17.93 -10.37
CA THR A 120 -13.18 -17.95 -8.97
C THR A 120 -14.03 -19.19 -8.64
N THR A 121 -14.74 -19.75 -9.60
CA THR A 121 -15.60 -20.94 -9.53
C THR A 121 -16.61 -20.95 -8.38
N THR A 122 -16.80 -19.82 -7.68
CA THR A 122 -17.73 -19.66 -6.55
C THR A 122 -18.36 -18.26 -6.58
N GLU A 123 -19.52 -18.14 -5.94
CA GLU A 123 -20.19 -16.86 -5.66
C GLU A 123 -20.11 -16.45 -4.19
N ILE A 124 -19.55 -17.32 -3.34
CA ILE A 124 -19.48 -17.12 -1.88
C ILE A 124 -18.03 -17.00 -1.46
N PHE A 125 -17.73 -15.87 -0.85
CA PHE A 125 -16.38 -15.54 -0.38
C PHE A 125 -16.41 -15.21 1.10
N ARG A 126 -15.66 -15.95 1.92
CA ARG A 126 -15.44 -15.60 3.32
C ARG A 126 -14.17 -14.75 3.40
N VAL A 127 -14.29 -13.56 3.95
CA VAL A 127 -13.19 -12.62 4.13
C VAL A 127 -12.81 -12.55 5.59
N SER A 128 -11.53 -12.70 5.89
CA SER A 128 -10.99 -12.48 7.23
C SER A 128 -9.86 -11.45 7.14
N LEU A 129 -10.06 -10.29 7.77
CA LEU A 129 -9.00 -9.31 8.01
C LEU A 129 -8.42 -9.55 9.39
N ARG A 130 -7.09 -9.54 9.48
CA ARG A 130 -6.37 -9.70 10.75
C ARG A 130 -5.28 -8.65 10.85
N GLU A 131 -5.39 -7.79 11.85
CA GLU A 131 -4.39 -6.76 12.12
C GLU A 131 -3.23 -7.38 12.89
N SER A 132 -2.00 -7.11 12.45
CA SER A 132 -0.76 -7.50 13.11
C SER A 132 0.01 -6.24 13.53
N PHE A 133 1.15 -6.42 14.20
CA PHE A 133 2.06 -5.30 14.51
C PHE A 133 2.50 -4.53 13.25
N HIS A 134 2.67 -5.23 12.14
CA HIS A 134 3.08 -4.63 10.87
C HIS A 134 1.91 -4.15 9.99
N GLY A 135 0.67 -4.28 10.47
CA GLY A 135 -0.55 -3.86 9.77
C GLY A 135 -1.42 -5.03 9.31
N PRO A 136 -2.48 -4.75 8.52
CA PRO A 136 -3.48 -5.74 8.17
C PRO A 136 -3.02 -6.70 7.09
N SER A 137 -3.45 -7.94 7.26
CA SER A 137 -3.48 -8.96 6.23
C SER A 137 -4.92 -9.43 6.01
N SER A 138 -5.26 -9.76 4.78
CA SER A 138 -6.60 -10.17 4.39
C SER A 138 -6.56 -11.52 3.72
N PHE A 139 -7.48 -12.38 4.11
CA PHE A 139 -7.64 -13.73 3.59
C PHE A 139 -9.02 -13.82 2.96
N VAL A 140 -9.07 -14.33 1.74
CA VAL A 140 -10.30 -14.49 0.96
C VAL A 140 -10.48 -15.97 0.65
N GLU A 141 -11.30 -16.65 1.43
CA GLU A 141 -11.64 -18.04 1.19
C GLU A 141 -12.70 -18.15 0.09
N CYS A 142 -12.47 -19.02 -0.88
CA CYS A 142 -13.40 -19.38 -1.94
C CYS A 142 -14.29 -20.53 -1.47
N VAL A 143 -15.44 -20.22 -0.85
CA VAL A 143 -16.31 -21.24 -0.23
C VAL A 143 -16.96 -22.13 -1.30
N GLY A 144 -16.79 -23.43 -1.16
CA GLY A 144 -17.35 -24.41 -2.11
C GLY A 144 -16.71 -24.41 -3.50
N ALA A 145 -15.56 -23.78 -3.63
CA ALA A 145 -14.83 -23.70 -4.90
C ALA A 145 -14.38 -25.08 -5.40
N THR A 146 -14.29 -25.22 -6.72
CA THR A 146 -13.75 -26.42 -7.37
C THR A 146 -12.22 -26.39 -7.38
N GLU A 147 -11.58 -27.51 -7.74
CA GLU A 147 -10.12 -27.61 -7.86
C GLU A 147 -9.52 -26.68 -8.92
N LYS A 148 -10.34 -26.14 -9.81
CA LYS A 148 -9.91 -25.16 -10.85
C LYS A 148 -9.93 -23.71 -10.37
N CYS A 149 -10.30 -23.47 -9.11
CA CYS A 149 -10.31 -22.14 -8.55
C CYS A 149 -8.90 -21.55 -8.50
N SER A 150 -8.78 -20.29 -8.90
CA SER A 150 -7.62 -19.45 -8.62
C SER A 150 -7.96 -18.48 -7.48
N PRO A 151 -7.53 -18.78 -6.25
CA PRO A 151 -7.86 -17.94 -5.10
C PRO A 151 -7.34 -16.49 -5.20
N SER A 152 -6.25 -16.26 -5.92
CA SER A 152 -5.73 -14.91 -6.16
C SER A 152 -6.68 -14.05 -7.02
N ASP A 153 -7.45 -14.66 -7.92
CA ASP A 153 -8.50 -13.96 -8.68
C ASP A 153 -9.63 -13.48 -7.76
N SER A 154 -9.93 -14.22 -6.68
CA SER A 154 -10.93 -13.80 -5.69
C SER A 154 -10.51 -12.52 -4.96
N VAL A 155 -9.25 -12.39 -4.59
CA VAL A 155 -8.71 -11.16 -3.96
C VAL A 155 -8.86 -9.97 -4.91
N ARG A 156 -8.53 -10.17 -6.19
CA ARG A 156 -8.69 -9.15 -7.23
C ARG A 156 -10.15 -8.74 -7.41
N LEU A 157 -11.05 -9.72 -7.46
CA LEU A 157 -12.49 -9.51 -7.55
C LEU A 157 -13.00 -8.69 -6.37
N LEU A 158 -12.69 -9.11 -5.16
CA LEU A 158 -13.18 -8.45 -3.95
C LEU A 158 -12.64 -7.03 -3.82
N ARG A 159 -11.38 -6.81 -4.19
CA ARG A 159 -10.79 -5.47 -4.21
C ARG A 159 -11.61 -4.50 -5.07
N VAL A 160 -11.93 -4.90 -6.31
CA VAL A 160 -12.69 -4.06 -7.23
C VAL A 160 -14.14 -3.91 -6.76
N TYR A 161 -14.74 -5.00 -6.29
CA TYR A 161 -16.11 -5.03 -5.79
C TYR A 161 -16.28 -4.11 -4.56
N LEU A 162 -15.48 -4.31 -3.52
CA LEU A 162 -15.56 -3.52 -2.29
C LEU A 162 -15.26 -2.05 -2.56
N LYS A 163 -14.25 -1.72 -3.38
CA LYS A 163 -13.98 -0.33 -3.75
C LYS A 163 -15.20 0.33 -4.38
N ARG A 164 -15.81 -0.32 -5.37
CA ARG A 164 -17.03 0.16 -6.03
C ARG A 164 -18.21 0.33 -5.06
N GLU A 165 -18.41 -0.62 -4.15
CA GLU A 165 -19.52 -0.53 -3.20
C GLU A 165 -19.28 0.56 -2.15
N PHE A 166 -18.05 0.70 -1.61
CA PHE A 166 -17.72 1.76 -0.65
C PHE A 166 -17.77 3.16 -1.26
N GLU A 167 -17.48 3.32 -2.56
CA GLU A 167 -17.65 4.61 -3.27
C GLU A 167 -19.11 5.09 -3.31
N LYS A 168 -20.07 4.17 -3.25
CA LYS A 168 -21.50 4.47 -3.23
C LYS A 168 -22.02 4.85 -1.83
N LEU A 169 -21.27 4.50 -0.78
CA LEU A 169 -21.70 4.74 0.59
C LEU A 169 -21.43 6.18 1.03
N THR A 170 -22.41 6.77 1.73
CA THR A 170 -22.29 8.09 2.39
C THR A 170 -21.77 7.91 3.83
N THR A 171 -20.72 7.12 4.02
CA THR A 171 -20.15 6.83 5.34
C THR A 171 -18.79 7.54 5.46
N PRO A 172 -18.33 7.84 6.70
CA PRO A 172 -16.98 8.38 6.89
C PRO A 172 -15.90 7.33 6.62
N VAL A 173 -16.28 6.04 6.54
CA VAL A 173 -15.33 4.95 6.31
C VAL A 173 -15.00 4.85 4.83
N SER A 174 -13.70 4.73 4.53
CA SER A 174 -13.17 4.43 3.21
C SER A 174 -12.64 3.00 3.15
N PHE A 175 -12.52 2.46 1.93
CA PHE A 175 -11.91 1.17 1.65
C PHE A 175 -10.75 1.35 0.68
N GLU A 176 -9.59 0.86 1.07
CA GLU A 176 -8.40 0.81 0.22
C GLU A 176 -7.77 -0.59 0.23
N SER A 177 -7.00 -0.88 -0.80
CA SER A 177 -6.28 -2.13 -0.90
C SER A 177 -4.92 -1.95 -1.55
N LEU A 178 -3.92 -2.60 -1.00
CA LEU A 178 -2.61 -2.71 -1.63
C LEU A 178 -2.65 -3.76 -2.74
N GLY A 179 -2.46 -3.32 -3.97
CA GLY A 179 -2.18 -4.12 -5.15
C GLY A 179 -2.80 -5.52 -5.29
N PRO A 180 -2.49 -6.26 -6.35
CA PRO A 180 -2.79 -7.69 -6.43
C PRO A 180 -1.97 -8.46 -5.40
N SER A 181 -2.33 -9.75 -5.15
CA SER A 181 -1.55 -10.60 -4.25
C SER A 181 -0.06 -10.51 -4.57
N PRO A 182 0.76 -10.00 -3.64
CA PRO A 182 2.18 -9.77 -3.92
C PRO A 182 3.00 -11.05 -4.02
N PHE A 183 2.46 -12.15 -3.49
CA PHE A 183 3.14 -13.44 -3.51
C PHE A 183 3.07 -14.11 -4.88
N HIS A 184 2.17 -13.69 -5.76
CA HIS A 184 1.85 -14.45 -6.95
C HIS A 184 1.64 -15.94 -6.64
N ALA A 185 0.88 -16.21 -5.57
CA ALA A 185 0.62 -17.55 -5.10
C ALA A 185 -0.86 -17.75 -4.72
N ASP A 186 -1.34 -18.95 -4.98
CA ASP A 186 -2.61 -19.45 -4.52
C ASP A 186 -2.38 -20.32 -3.30
N PHE A 187 -3.19 -20.14 -2.27
CA PHE A 187 -3.07 -20.82 -0.99
C PHE A 187 -4.12 -21.90 -0.84
N PHE A 188 -3.68 -23.08 -0.42
CA PHE A 188 -4.54 -24.23 -0.17
C PHE A 188 -4.26 -24.81 1.19
N LEU A 189 -5.33 -25.22 1.90
CA LEU A 189 -5.25 -25.99 3.13
C LEU A 189 -5.84 -27.37 2.87
N ARG A 190 -5.07 -28.40 3.14
CA ARG A 190 -5.48 -29.80 2.90
C ARG A 190 -5.18 -30.68 4.11
N PRO A 191 -6.01 -31.71 4.40
CA PRO A 191 -5.66 -32.70 5.41
C PRO A 191 -4.44 -33.51 4.97
N GLY A 192 -3.54 -33.78 5.90
CA GLY A 192 -2.31 -34.53 5.62
C GLY A 192 -1.68 -35.08 6.88
N GLU A 193 -0.44 -35.55 6.76
CA GLU A 193 0.37 -35.94 7.90
C GLU A 193 1.17 -34.73 8.36
N ALA A 194 0.67 -33.99 9.34
CA ALA A 194 1.46 -33.03 10.08
C ALA A 194 2.19 -33.74 11.20
N SER A 195 3.48 -33.40 11.44
CA SER A 195 4.23 -33.94 12.56
C SER A 195 3.67 -33.40 13.88
N LEU A 196 3.92 -34.08 15.00
CA LEU A 196 3.50 -33.63 16.32
C LEU A 196 4.15 -32.29 16.73
N ASP A 197 5.27 -31.94 16.08
CA ASP A 197 6.08 -30.75 16.39
C ASP A 197 5.77 -29.54 15.50
N GLN A 198 4.98 -29.71 14.43
CA GLN A 198 4.62 -28.64 13.50
C GLN A 198 3.10 -28.63 13.26
N SER A 199 2.47 -27.48 13.47
CA SER A 199 1.03 -27.31 13.22
C SER A 199 0.66 -27.56 11.75
N PHE A 200 1.53 -27.12 10.84
CA PHE A 200 1.34 -27.24 9.39
C PHE A 200 2.63 -27.64 8.69
N VAL A 201 2.49 -28.34 7.58
CA VAL A 201 3.60 -28.64 6.64
C VAL A 201 3.32 -27.92 5.32
N LEU A 202 4.23 -27.06 4.90
CA LEU A 202 4.13 -26.33 3.64
C LEU A 202 4.75 -27.12 2.48
N GLU A 203 3.98 -27.31 1.42
CA GLU A 203 4.44 -27.79 0.11
C GLU A 203 4.28 -26.68 -0.93
N GLU A 204 5.35 -26.33 -1.60
CA GLU A 204 5.34 -25.32 -2.66
C GLU A 204 5.47 -25.99 -4.03
N THR A 205 4.58 -25.61 -4.95
CA THR A 205 4.68 -25.99 -6.38
C THR A 205 4.86 -24.73 -7.21
N LYS A 206 6.02 -24.58 -7.83
CA LYS A 206 6.29 -23.45 -8.74
C LYS A 206 5.58 -23.64 -10.07
N ARG A 207 4.75 -22.65 -10.44
CA ARG A 207 4.03 -22.61 -11.71
C ARG A 207 4.40 -21.38 -12.52
N ARG A 208 4.09 -21.37 -13.81
CA ARG A 208 4.19 -20.15 -14.63
C ARG A 208 3.10 -19.17 -14.20
N GLY A 209 3.47 -18.10 -13.49
CA GLY A 209 2.58 -17.05 -13.01
C GLY A 209 2.40 -17.10 -11.49
N TYR A 210 1.47 -17.88 -10.99
CA TYR A 210 1.20 -18.01 -9.56
C TYR A 210 1.72 -19.34 -9.02
N ASN A 211 2.49 -19.30 -7.93
CA ASN A 211 2.90 -20.50 -7.20
C ASN A 211 1.69 -21.09 -6.47
N GLU A 212 1.74 -22.35 -6.18
CA GLU A 212 0.75 -23.04 -5.35
C GLU A 212 1.39 -23.38 -4.01
N LEU A 213 0.84 -22.82 -2.93
CA LEU A 213 1.26 -23.06 -1.56
C LEU A 213 0.22 -23.92 -0.86
N VAL A 214 0.56 -25.17 -0.57
CA VAL A 214 -0.33 -26.14 0.07
C VAL A 214 0.11 -26.37 1.50
N PHE A 215 -0.72 -25.94 2.45
CA PHE A 215 -0.54 -26.20 3.88
C PHE A 215 -1.28 -27.49 4.26
N LYS A 216 -0.55 -28.45 4.78
CA LYS A 216 -1.12 -29.71 5.28
C LYS A 216 -1.32 -29.62 6.79
N TYR A 217 -2.52 -29.93 7.26
CA TYR A 217 -2.89 -29.97 8.67
C TYR A 217 -3.23 -31.38 9.13
N ASN A 218 -3.17 -31.63 10.45
CA ASN A 218 -3.49 -32.93 11.01
C ASN A 218 -4.96 -33.28 10.78
N GLN A 219 -5.23 -34.43 10.20
CA GLN A 219 -6.58 -34.91 9.87
C GLN A 219 -7.52 -35.04 11.08
N SER A 220 -7.01 -35.12 12.30
CA SER A 220 -7.82 -35.13 13.52
C SER A 220 -8.41 -33.76 13.88
N GLN A 221 -7.90 -32.67 13.30
CA GLN A 221 -8.37 -31.30 13.51
C GLN A 221 -9.56 -30.99 12.60
N LEU A 222 -10.49 -30.16 13.10
CA LEU A 222 -11.58 -29.65 12.27
C LEU A 222 -11.04 -28.67 11.22
N PRO A 223 -11.47 -28.75 9.94
CA PRO A 223 -10.98 -27.88 8.87
C PRO A 223 -11.09 -26.39 9.16
N ASP A 224 -12.21 -25.94 9.77
CA ASP A 224 -12.41 -24.52 10.09
C ASP A 224 -11.42 -24.05 11.15
N ARG A 225 -11.17 -24.85 12.18
CA ARG A 225 -10.18 -24.54 13.22
C ARG A 225 -8.76 -24.55 12.65
N ALA A 226 -8.43 -25.51 11.79
CA ALA A 226 -7.14 -25.57 11.13
C ALA A 226 -6.92 -24.32 10.25
N LEU A 227 -7.98 -23.84 9.57
CA LEU A 227 -7.89 -22.62 8.80
C LEU A 227 -7.63 -21.41 9.71
N ASP A 228 -8.39 -21.24 10.79
CA ASP A 228 -8.22 -20.13 11.72
C ASP A 228 -6.83 -20.10 12.35
N ASP A 229 -6.35 -21.26 12.80
CA ASP A 229 -4.99 -21.40 13.36
C ASP A 229 -3.93 -21.03 12.31
N LEU A 230 -4.07 -21.47 11.05
CA LEU A 230 -3.17 -21.12 9.96
C LEU A 230 -3.18 -19.60 9.67
N LEU A 231 -4.36 -18.99 9.61
CA LEU A 231 -4.47 -17.56 9.36
C LEU A 231 -3.81 -16.73 10.49
N ASP A 232 -3.89 -17.22 11.73
CA ASP A 232 -3.21 -16.58 12.88
C ASP A 232 -1.70 -16.73 12.80
N GLU A 233 -1.18 -17.89 12.38
CA GLU A 233 0.25 -18.10 12.19
C GLU A 233 0.80 -17.23 11.03
N LEU A 234 0.07 -17.13 9.92
CA LEU A 234 0.50 -16.36 8.74
C LEU A 234 0.41 -14.83 8.90
N ARG A 235 -0.45 -14.33 9.80
CA ARG A 235 -0.74 -12.88 9.89
C ARG A 235 0.50 -12.02 10.12
N GLY A 236 1.46 -12.51 10.90
CA GLY A 236 2.70 -11.77 11.21
C GLY A 236 3.60 -11.60 9.98
N GLU A 237 3.89 -12.70 9.30
CA GLU A 237 4.72 -12.71 8.10
C GLU A 237 4.07 -11.93 6.95
N LEU A 238 2.75 -12.11 6.76
CA LEU A 238 1.99 -11.37 5.75
C LEU A 238 1.91 -9.88 6.06
N GLY A 239 1.68 -9.52 7.32
CA GLY A 239 1.69 -8.12 7.76
C GLY A 239 3.02 -7.45 7.44
N LEU A 240 4.14 -8.10 7.79
CA LEU A 240 5.49 -7.62 7.47
C LEU A 240 5.71 -7.50 5.96
N PHE A 241 5.31 -8.51 5.19
CA PHE A 241 5.43 -8.44 3.73
C PHE A 241 4.68 -7.25 3.15
N TYR A 242 3.45 -7.00 3.60
CA TYR A 242 2.66 -5.86 3.14
C TYR A 242 3.22 -4.53 3.63
N GLU A 243 3.83 -4.47 4.81
CA GLU A 243 4.52 -3.27 5.28
C GLU A 243 5.72 -2.95 4.38
N ILE A 244 6.55 -3.94 4.05
CA ILE A 244 7.65 -3.75 3.08
C ILE A 244 7.11 -3.26 1.74
N GLN A 245 5.98 -3.80 1.29
CA GLN A 245 5.33 -3.36 0.06
C GLN A 245 4.86 -1.91 0.14
N ARG A 246 4.26 -1.47 1.26
CA ARG A 246 3.85 -0.06 1.47
C ARG A 246 5.05 0.88 1.45
N ARG A 247 6.14 0.51 2.13
CA ARG A 247 7.39 1.27 2.12
C ARG A 247 7.96 1.39 0.72
N ALA A 248 7.98 0.30 -0.03
CA ALA A 248 8.41 0.32 -1.43
C ALA A 248 7.57 1.27 -2.30
N VAL A 249 6.24 1.31 -2.11
CA VAL A 249 5.35 2.23 -2.83
C VAL A 249 5.61 3.69 -2.43
N ARG A 250 5.83 3.99 -1.13
CA ARG A 250 6.21 5.34 -0.67
C ARG A 250 7.50 5.82 -1.32
N LEU A 251 8.54 5.00 -1.27
CA LEU A 251 9.84 5.29 -1.91
C LEU A 251 9.70 5.47 -3.42
N MET A 252 8.88 4.64 -4.08
CA MET A 252 8.60 4.78 -5.50
C MET A 252 7.94 6.12 -5.83
N ASN A 253 6.90 6.50 -5.09
CA ASN A 253 6.21 7.79 -5.30
C ASN A 253 7.16 8.98 -5.06
N ALA A 254 8.00 8.92 -4.01
CA ALA A 254 8.98 9.96 -3.73
C ALA A 254 10.04 10.07 -4.85
N GLY A 255 10.52 8.94 -5.35
CA GLY A 255 11.47 8.89 -6.47
C GLY A 255 10.87 9.38 -7.79
N ASP A 256 9.62 9.04 -8.07
CA ASP A 256 8.89 9.54 -9.24
C ASP A 256 8.70 11.06 -9.17
N ASN A 257 8.36 11.59 -8.00
CA ASN A 257 8.26 13.04 -7.77
C ASN A 257 9.61 13.74 -7.98
N LEU A 258 10.70 13.18 -7.46
CA LEU A 258 12.04 13.69 -7.66
C LEU A 258 12.42 13.70 -9.16
N THR A 259 12.13 12.61 -9.85
CA THR A 259 12.37 12.46 -11.30
C THR A 259 11.56 13.48 -12.11
N ALA A 260 10.30 13.70 -11.76
CA ALA A 260 9.44 14.70 -12.41
C ALA A 260 10.00 16.12 -12.20
N LYS A 261 10.44 16.49 -10.98
CA LYS A 261 11.09 17.78 -10.69
C LYS A 261 12.38 17.94 -11.50
N TRP A 262 13.20 16.90 -11.57
CA TRP A 262 14.42 16.90 -12.37
C TRP A 262 14.15 17.14 -13.86
N GLN A 263 13.17 16.42 -14.45
CA GLN A 263 12.78 16.61 -15.85
C GLN A 263 12.23 18.01 -16.12
N ALA A 264 11.41 18.55 -15.22
CA ALA A 264 10.88 19.91 -15.31
C ALA A 264 12.02 20.93 -15.29
N LEU A 265 12.95 20.81 -14.36
CA LEU A 265 14.11 21.71 -14.29
C LEU A 265 15.00 21.59 -15.52
N LYS A 266 15.25 20.37 -16.00
CA LYS A 266 16.02 20.12 -17.23
C LYS A 266 15.41 20.80 -18.46
N SER A 267 14.08 20.89 -18.55
CA SER A 267 13.40 21.58 -19.66
C SER A 267 13.60 23.09 -19.62
N ILE A 268 13.80 23.68 -18.44
CA ILE A 268 14.02 25.13 -18.25
C ILE A 268 15.51 25.50 -18.45
N VAL A 269 16.42 24.60 -18.11
CA VAL A 269 17.87 24.76 -18.28
C VAL A 269 18.26 24.56 -19.76
N SER A 270 17.54 25.18 -20.69
CA SER A 270 17.85 25.11 -22.11
C SER A 270 19.03 26.08 -22.46
N PRO A 271 19.88 25.73 -23.45
CA PRO A 271 21.06 26.55 -23.83
C PRO A 271 20.75 27.92 -24.43
N SER A 272 19.48 28.28 -24.59
CA SER A 272 19.03 29.54 -25.21
C SER A 272 18.87 30.72 -24.25
N LEU A 273 19.21 30.58 -22.95
CA LEU A 273 19.12 31.68 -21.99
C LEU A 273 20.17 32.77 -22.33
N THR A 274 19.68 33.93 -22.71
CA THR A 274 20.53 35.12 -22.95
C THR A 274 21.16 35.60 -21.63
N LEU A 275 22.32 36.25 -21.71
CA LEU A 275 23.05 36.80 -20.55
C LEU A 275 22.20 37.75 -19.70
N PHE A 276 21.11 38.31 -20.24
CA PHE A 276 20.27 39.31 -19.60
C PHE A 276 19.13 38.76 -18.75
N ASP A 277 18.90 37.44 -18.76
CA ASP A 277 17.80 36.80 -17.99
C ASP A 277 18.25 36.40 -16.58
N VAL A 278 18.62 37.38 -15.77
CA VAL A 278 19.10 37.18 -14.39
C VAL A 278 18.02 36.57 -13.50
N CYS A 279 16.75 36.97 -13.67
CA CYS A 279 15.63 36.43 -12.86
C CYS A 279 15.41 34.94 -13.09
N SER A 280 15.45 34.52 -14.35
CA SER A 280 15.35 33.07 -14.69
C SER A 280 16.52 32.27 -14.13
N ARG A 281 17.73 32.84 -14.13
CA ARG A 281 18.91 32.17 -13.55
C ARG A 281 18.83 32.03 -12.04
N ILE A 282 18.33 33.02 -11.32
CA ILE A 282 18.07 32.92 -9.87
C ILE A 282 17.00 31.87 -9.59
N ARG A 283 15.96 31.82 -10.39
CA ARG A 283 14.92 30.81 -10.27
C ARG A 283 15.48 29.41 -10.48
N ILE A 284 16.25 29.21 -11.58
CA ILE A 284 16.90 27.91 -11.87
C ILE A 284 17.82 27.49 -10.73
N HIS A 285 18.59 28.44 -10.18
CA HIS A 285 19.48 28.19 -9.05
C HIS A 285 18.72 27.68 -7.83
N ARG A 286 17.60 28.34 -7.45
CA ARG A 286 16.76 27.92 -6.32
C ARG A 286 16.10 26.57 -6.54
N GLU A 287 15.57 26.34 -7.74
CA GLU A 287 14.94 25.04 -8.09
C GLU A 287 15.97 23.91 -8.12
N ALA A 288 17.20 24.18 -8.58
CA ALA A 288 18.29 23.20 -8.55
C ALA A 288 18.75 22.89 -7.11
N GLN A 289 18.86 23.92 -6.25
CA GLN A 289 19.14 23.68 -4.82
C GLN A 289 18.07 22.87 -4.14
N ALA A 290 16.78 23.16 -4.39
CA ALA A 290 15.67 22.39 -3.86
C ALA A 290 15.70 20.93 -4.34
N LEU A 291 15.99 20.71 -5.64
CA LEU A 291 16.14 19.38 -6.21
C LEU A 291 17.25 18.57 -5.54
N VAL A 292 18.41 19.20 -5.31
CA VAL A 292 19.55 18.55 -4.62
C VAL A 292 19.19 18.22 -3.17
N SER A 293 18.51 19.14 -2.47
CA SER A 293 18.02 18.90 -1.11
C SER A 293 17.03 17.74 -1.06
N ASP A 294 16.02 17.72 -1.95
CA ASP A 294 15.04 16.63 -2.05
C ASP A 294 15.71 15.29 -2.36
N ALA A 295 16.74 15.29 -3.21
CA ALA A 295 17.49 14.10 -3.56
C ALA A 295 18.27 13.54 -2.36
N TYR A 296 18.91 14.37 -1.56
CA TYR A 296 19.58 13.93 -0.32
C TYR A 296 18.57 13.46 0.73
N THR A 297 17.41 14.11 0.84
CA THR A 297 16.32 13.66 1.73
C THR A 297 15.86 12.28 1.33
N LEU A 298 15.57 12.04 0.06
CA LEU A 298 15.17 10.70 -0.42
C LEU A 298 16.25 9.65 -0.17
N GLN A 299 17.52 9.98 -0.32
CA GLN A 299 18.62 9.06 -0.04
C GLN A 299 18.69 8.69 1.45
N ALA A 300 18.47 9.67 2.33
CA ALA A 300 18.44 9.44 3.77
C ALA A 300 17.21 8.60 4.17
N GLU A 301 16.02 8.91 3.64
CA GLU A 301 14.81 8.13 3.85
C GLU A 301 14.98 6.69 3.41
N TYR A 302 15.59 6.46 2.24
CA TYR A 302 15.89 5.12 1.75
C TYR A 302 16.76 4.32 2.73
N ALA A 303 17.85 4.91 3.22
CA ALA A 303 18.74 4.26 4.16
C ALA A 303 18.05 3.92 5.50
N VAL A 304 17.18 4.81 5.99
CA VAL A 304 16.39 4.58 7.20
C VAL A 304 15.38 3.45 7.00
N GLU A 305 14.64 3.47 5.88
CA GLU A 305 13.65 2.44 5.57
C GLU A 305 14.30 1.06 5.38
N GLU A 306 15.43 0.99 4.68
CA GLU A 306 16.20 -0.26 4.51
C GLU A 306 16.61 -0.82 5.87
N GLN A 307 17.18 0.01 6.75
CA GLN A 307 17.58 -0.41 8.08
C GLN A 307 16.39 -0.88 8.92
N GLN A 308 15.25 -0.18 8.82
CA GLN A 308 14.05 -0.56 9.56
C GLN A 308 13.47 -1.89 9.05
N VAL A 309 13.43 -2.10 7.74
CA VAL A 309 13.00 -3.37 7.12
C VAL A 309 13.87 -4.52 7.63
N GLN A 310 15.20 -4.36 7.68
CA GLN A 310 16.11 -5.40 8.19
C GLN A 310 15.85 -5.70 9.68
N ARG A 311 15.57 -4.69 10.50
CA ARG A 311 15.21 -4.89 11.92
C ARG A 311 13.89 -5.63 12.06
N ASP A 312 12.88 -5.24 11.28
CA ASP A 312 11.54 -5.85 11.32
C ASP A 312 11.61 -7.33 10.89
N ILE A 313 12.40 -7.66 9.85
CA ILE A 313 12.68 -9.03 9.43
C ILE A 313 13.34 -9.80 10.56
N SER A 314 14.45 -9.27 11.11
CA SER A 314 15.16 -9.94 12.20
C SER A 314 14.27 -10.19 13.40
N SER A 315 13.44 -9.21 13.81
CA SER A 315 12.55 -9.34 14.96
C SER A 315 11.42 -10.33 14.73
N THR A 316 10.93 -10.45 13.49
CA THR A 316 9.82 -11.35 13.13
C THR A 316 10.31 -12.81 13.10
N TYR A 317 11.53 -13.03 12.61
CA TYR A 317 12.11 -14.37 12.45
C TYR A 317 13.04 -14.78 13.59
N GLU A 318 13.25 -13.92 14.59
CA GLU A 318 13.95 -14.29 15.82
C GLU A 318 13.13 -15.26 16.68
N LYS A 319 13.57 -16.52 16.76
CA LYS A 319 13.19 -17.51 17.79
C LYS A 319 11.91 -18.33 17.59
N GLY A 320 12.04 -19.47 16.96
CA GLY A 320 11.24 -20.66 17.26
C GLY A 320 9.74 -20.59 16.89
N VAL A 321 9.32 -19.54 16.23
CA VAL A 321 8.00 -19.47 15.61
C VAL A 321 8.08 -20.18 14.26
N ALA A 322 7.08 -21.00 13.93
CA ALA A 322 6.98 -21.61 12.61
C ALA A 322 7.01 -20.51 11.54
N THR A 323 7.93 -20.60 10.59
CA THR A 323 8.11 -19.63 9.50
C THR A 323 7.82 -20.32 8.18
N TYR A 324 6.87 -19.78 7.44
CA TYR A 324 6.43 -20.37 6.17
C TYR A 324 6.80 -19.51 4.97
N LEU A 325 6.89 -18.18 5.18
CA LEU A 325 6.99 -17.20 4.10
C LEU A 325 8.28 -16.38 4.16
N GLU A 326 9.24 -16.76 5.02
CA GLU A 326 10.50 -16.04 5.24
C GLU A 326 11.22 -15.71 3.93
N GLN A 327 11.37 -16.69 3.03
CA GLN A 327 12.04 -16.46 1.76
C GLN A 327 11.32 -15.40 0.91
N TYR A 328 9.98 -15.40 0.90
CA TYR A 328 9.19 -14.42 0.15
C TYR A 328 9.37 -13.00 0.72
N VAL A 329 9.43 -12.89 2.05
CA VAL A 329 9.65 -11.61 2.75
C VAL A 329 11.07 -11.10 2.46
N CYS A 330 12.09 -11.97 2.56
CA CYS A 330 13.48 -11.62 2.25
C CYS A 330 13.65 -11.21 0.79
N ASP A 331 13.14 -12.02 -0.16
CA ASP A 331 13.18 -11.70 -1.59
C ASP A 331 12.49 -10.36 -1.92
N ARG A 332 11.45 -10.00 -1.15
CA ARG A 332 10.75 -8.73 -1.32
C ARG A 332 11.55 -7.55 -0.79
N SER A 333 12.25 -7.73 0.32
CA SER A 333 13.10 -6.68 0.91
C SER A 333 14.27 -6.30 0.00
N GLU A 334 14.82 -7.26 -0.74
CA GLU A 334 15.89 -7.02 -1.70
C GLU A 334 15.44 -6.24 -2.96
N LYS A 335 14.13 -6.17 -3.20
CA LYS A 335 13.53 -5.51 -4.39
C LYS A 335 12.98 -4.11 -4.08
N LEU A 336 13.53 -3.41 -3.09
CA LEU A 336 13.18 -2.02 -2.88
C LEU A 336 13.58 -1.18 -4.11
N PRO A 337 12.74 -0.20 -4.53
CA PRO A 337 13.01 0.57 -5.73
C PRO A 337 14.25 1.43 -5.56
N MET A 338 15.18 1.35 -6.50
CA MET A 338 16.37 2.20 -6.54
C MET A 338 16.20 3.30 -7.59
N TYR A 339 16.56 4.51 -7.23
CA TYR A 339 16.54 5.69 -8.12
C TYR A 339 17.97 6.18 -8.37
N PRO A 340 18.25 6.82 -9.52
CA PRO A 340 19.57 7.35 -9.84
C PRO A 340 19.86 8.66 -9.09
N VAL A 341 19.69 8.66 -7.76
CA VAL A 341 19.79 9.83 -6.89
C VAL A 341 21.13 10.52 -7.06
N GLU A 342 22.24 9.79 -7.07
CA GLU A 342 23.58 10.36 -7.26
C GLU A 342 23.72 11.12 -8.59
N SER A 343 23.11 10.60 -9.66
CA SER A 343 23.16 11.26 -10.98
C SER A 343 22.36 12.56 -10.97
N ILE A 344 21.22 12.58 -10.28
CA ILE A 344 20.38 13.77 -10.10
C ILE A 344 21.11 14.81 -9.25
N VAL A 345 21.74 14.40 -8.14
CA VAL A 345 22.56 15.26 -7.29
C VAL A 345 23.70 15.90 -8.09
N LYS A 346 24.54 15.09 -8.75
CA LYS A 346 25.67 15.61 -9.56
C LYS A 346 25.24 16.60 -10.63
N TRP A 347 24.12 16.30 -11.31
CA TRP A 347 23.57 17.20 -12.30
C TRP A 347 23.03 18.49 -11.65
N GLY A 348 22.29 18.39 -10.55
CA GLY A 348 21.77 19.53 -9.79
C GLY A 348 22.88 20.45 -9.28
N GLU A 349 23.93 19.91 -8.68
CA GLU A 349 25.10 20.64 -8.21
C GLU A 349 25.81 21.35 -9.36
N HIS A 350 25.94 20.68 -10.52
CA HIS A 350 26.48 21.33 -11.72
C HIS A 350 25.65 22.56 -12.16
N VAL A 351 24.31 22.43 -12.15
CA VAL A 351 23.40 23.51 -12.48
C VAL A 351 23.48 24.65 -11.46
N VAL A 352 23.54 24.33 -10.15
CA VAL A 352 23.74 25.30 -9.08
C VAL A 352 25.03 26.10 -9.32
N GLY A 353 26.14 25.41 -9.56
CA GLY A 353 27.44 26.05 -9.77
C GLY A 353 27.51 26.91 -11.04
N THR A 354 26.90 26.48 -12.13
CA THR A 354 26.92 27.22 -13.40
C THR A 354 25.94 28.39 -13.41
N SER A 355 24.76 28.24 -12.80
CA SER A 355 23.75 29.30 -12.73
C SER A 355 24.22 30.47 -11.86
N LEU A 356 24.91 30.23 -10.76
CA LEU A 356 25.44 31.26 -9.87
C LEU A 356 26.55 32.06 -10.56
N LYS A 357 27.56 31.39 -11.13
CA LYS A 357 28.63 32.05 -11.88
C LYS A 357 28.09 32.92 -13.02
N SER A 358 27.09 32.42 -13.73
CA SER A 358 26.46 33.18 -14.82
C SER A 358 25.67 34.39 -14.32
N ALA A 359 25.02 34.31 -13.14
CA ALA A 359 24.31 35.42 -12.52
C ALA A 359 25.29 36.51 -12.05
N GLU A 360 26.42 36.12 -11.46
CA GLU A 360 27.50 37.03 -11.07
C GLU A 360 28.07 37.81 -12.28
N ILE A 361 28.38 37.09 -13.36
CA ILE A 361 28.86 37.72 -14.61
C ILE A 361 27.82 38.70 -15.17
N ALA A 362 26.55 38.30 -15.22
CA ALA A 362 25.48 39.16 -15.71
C ALA A 362 25.30 40.41 -14.82
N ALA A 363 25.39 40.26 -13.49
CA ALA A 363 25.33 41.41 -12.57
C ALA A 363 26.49 42.40 -12.78
N VAL A 364 27.70 41.88 -12.99
CA VAL A 364 28.88 42.71 -13.30
C VAL A 364 28.70 43.47 -14.62
N VAL A 365 28.24 42.80 -15.67
CA VAL A 365 27.98 43.41 -16.97
C VAL A 365 26.90 44.50 -16.88
N ILE A 366 25.78 44.21 -16.20
CA ILE A 366 24.70 45.17 -16.01
C ILE A 366 25.19 46.38 -15.19
N SER A 367 25.99 46.16 -14.15
CA SER A 367 26.56 47.22 -13.35
C SER A 367 27.54 48.07 -14.13
N ALA A 368 28.37 47.47 -14.98
CA ALA A 368 29.31 48.18 -15.84
C ALA A 368 28.57 49.06 -16.88
N ILE A 369 27.52 48.51 -17.50
CA ILE A 369 26.70 49.25 -18.47
C ILE A 369 25.92 50.38 -17.76
N GLY A 370 25.27 50.06 -16.64
CA GLY A 370 24.52 51.05 -15.85
C GLY A 370 25.43 52.19 -15.30
N GLY A 371 26.58 51.83 -14.77
CA GLY A 371 27.57 52.79 -14.29
C GLY A 371 28.13 53.66 -15.41
N GLY A 372 28.39 53.10 -16.60
CA GLY A 372 28.79 53.79 -17.77
C GLY A 372 27.75 54.82 -18.27
N ILE A 373 26.47 54.43 -18.29
CA ILE A 373 25.40 55.36 -18.71
C ILE A 373 25.20 56.50 -17.69
N ILE A 374 25.21 56.20 -16.40
CA ILE A 374 25.07 57.19 -15.33
C ILE A 374 26.28 58.12 -15.34
N GLY A 375 27.49 57.61 -15.54
CA GLY A 375 28.69 58.38 -15.65
C GLY A 375 28.66 59.30 -16.86
N ALA A 376 28.24 58.83 -18.02
CA ALA A 376 28.12 59.67 -19.23
C ALA A 376 27.04 60.75 -19.10
N LEU A 377 25.92 60.47 -18.44
CA LEU A 377 24.85 61.44 -18.16
C LEU A 377 25.32 62.50 -17.18
N LEU A 378 26.02 62.12 -16.10
CA LEU A 378 26.61 63.09 -15.17
C LEU A 378 27.64 63.95 -15.82
N THR A 379 28.55 63.43 -16.65
CA THR A 379 29.54 64.14 -17.39
C THR A 379 28.88 65.11 -18.37
N SER A 380 27.82 64.69 -19.05
CA SER A 380 27.09 65.57 -20.00
C SER A 380 26.30 66.67 -19.28
N LEU A 381 25.83 66.46 -18.08
CA LEU A 381 25.15 67.45 -17.24
C LEU A 381 26.17 68.52 -16.73
N ILE A 382 27.32 68.07 -16.28
CA ILE A 382 28.42 68.98 -15.81
C ILE A 382 28.95 69.76 -16.96
N SER A 383 29.15 69.23 -18.15
CA SER A 383 29.65 69.95 -19.33
C SER A 383 28.65 70.92 -19.96
N ARG A 384 27.36 70.84 -19.65
CA ARG A 384 26.35 71.80 -20.09
C ARG A 384 26.08 72.90 -19.08
N GLY A 385 26.64 72.80 -17.88
CA GLY A 385 26.51 73.84 -16.83
C GLY A 385 27.73 74.68 -16.63
N ALA A 386 28.77 74.47 -17.40
CA ALA A 386 29.93 75.33 -17.52
C ALA A 386 29.92 76.13 -18.89
#